data_f31eef9f0b88e3cd823fe84eb18e5511
#
_entry.id   f31eef9f0b88e3cd823fe84eb18e5511
#
_cell.length_a   1.000
_cell.length_b   1.000
_cell.length_c   1.000
_cell.angle_alpha   90.00
_cell.angle_beta   90.00
_cell.angle_gamma   90.00
#
_symmetry.space_group_name_H-M   'P 1'
#
loop_
_entity.id
_entity.type
_entity.pdbx_description
1 polymer ?
#
loop_
_entity_poly.entity_id
_entity_poly.type
_entity_poly.pdbx_seq_one_letter_code
_entity_poly.pdbx_strand_id
1 'polypeptide(L)'
;MATIKEFNRCGEELEKILLLRTSPVAVKMLTKKADIPAGALRPKKDRKYHLAQCQAFAMTRRERATIAMLKEDHWCPAALMAYGMVPLPEGMNPTRMHPYECFSYGKYIGILTAPLKTAAFKPDVVIIYSNTSQLRSLLLSFGHDEIPQVNGRFFPPSCAHAVVTPMLKGGYWVILPDPGEYQRALCDEGEMMFAVPAEKLPGLLVGLNKFQEQGFAYRNNYYFMQGDFPRPDFYKKMFKDWGLEDY
;
A
#
# COMPACT_ATOMS: atom_id res chain seq x y z
N MET A 1 -10.63 12.20 12.76
CA MET A 1 -10.29 10.87 12.19
C MET A 1 -11.22 10.58 11.05
N ALA A 2 -10.69 10.11 9.91
CA ALA A 2 -11.50 9.77 8.74
C ALA A 2 -12.52 8.64 9.03
N THR A 3 -13.66 8.72 8.38
CA THR A 3 -14.74 7.73 8.42
C THR A 3 -14.51 6.62 7.39
N ILE A 4 -15.24 5.51 7.50
CA ILE A 4 -15.21 4.44 6.48
C ILE A 4 -15.57 4.99 5.10
N LYS A 5 -16.59 5.85 5.01
CA LYS A 5 -17.01 6.47 3.73
C LYS A 5 -15.92 7.34 3.11
N GLU A 6 -15.16 8.06 3.92
CA GLU A 6 -14.03 8.85 3.43
C GLU A 6 -12.91 7.96 2.90
N PHE A 7 -12.60 6.85 3.57
CA PHE A 7 -11.64 5.86 3.05
C PHE A 7 -12.12 5.22 1.75
N ASN A 8 -13.41 4.89 1.64
CA ASN A 8 -13.96 4.35 0.39
C ASN A 8 -13.79 5.35 -0.76
N ARG A 9 -14.12 6.64 -0.53
CA ARG A 9 -13.91 7.71 -1.51
C ARG A 9 -12.42 7.84 -1.89
N CYS A 10 -11.51 7.75 -0.91
CA CYS A 10 -10.08 7.73 -1.20
C CYS A 10 -9.70 6.58 -2.16
N GLY A 11 -10.29 5.41 -1.99
CA GLY A 11 -10.06 4.27 -2.89
C GLY A 11 -10.52 4.54 -4.32
N GLU A 12 -11.70 5.12 -4.49
CA GLU A 12 -12.24 5.51 -5.79
C GLU A 12 -11.37 6.57 -6.49
N GLU A 13 -10.97 7.60 -5.75
CA GLU A 13 -10.13 8.68 -6.27
C GLU A 13 -8.74 8.17 -6.68
N LEU A 14 -8.09 7.32 -5.88
CA LEU A 14 -6.81 6.71 -6.23
C LEU A 14 -6.90 5.88 -7.51
N GLU A 15 -7.91 5.01 -7.63
CA GLU A 15 -8.12 4.22 -8.86
C GLU A 15 -8.30 5.12 -10.08
N LYS A 16 -9.03 6.23 -9.93
CA LYS A 16 -9.31 7.19 -11.00
C LYS A 16 -8.10 8.04 -11.40
N ILE A 17 -7.40 8.62 -10.42
CA ILE A 17 -6.28 9.55 -10.66
C ILE A 17 -5.08 8.81 -11.26
N LEU A 18 -4.75 7.65 -10.67
CA LEU A 18 -3.58 6.87 -11.05
C LEU A 18 -3.86 5.82 -12.13
N LEU A 19 -5.11 5.66 -12.55
CA LEU A 19 -5.51 4.58 -13.48
C LEU A 19 -5.01 3.20 -13.00
N LEU A 20 -5.21 2.92 -11.73
CA LEU A 20 -4.73 1.68 -11.14
C LEU A 20 -5.38 0.47 -11.81
N ARG A 21 -4.57 -0.54 -12.14
CA ARG A 21 -5.06 -1.81 -12.72
C ARG A 21 -5.77 -2.68 -11.71
N THR A 22 -5.43 -2.50 -10.42
CA THR A 22 -5.99 -3.26 -9.32
C THR A 22 -6.38 -2.35 -8.18
N SER A 23 -7.33 -2.76 -7.35
CA SER A 23 -7.81 -1.95 -6.23
C SER A 23 -6.75 -1.77 -5.14
N PRO A 24 -6.61 -0.58 -4.56
CA PRO A 24 -5.88 -0.42 -3.30
C PRO A 24 -6.45 -1.34 -2.22
N VAL A 25 -5.57 -1.95 -1.45
CA VAL A 25 -5.92 -2.93 -0.40
C VAL A 25 -6.03 -2.22 0.94
N ALA A 26 -7.23 -2.20 1.51
CA ALA A 26 -7.46 -1.84 2.91
C ALA A 26 -7.09 -3.02 3.80
N VAL A 27 -6.24 -2.80 4.79
CA VAL A 27 -5.77 -3.83 5.73
C VAL A 27 -6.13 -3.43 7.15
N LYS A 28 -6.68 -4.37 7.92
CA LYS A 28 -6.94 -4.24 9.35
C LYS A 28 -6.42 -5.46 10.10
N MET A 29 -5.67 -5.22 11.15
CA MET A 29 -5.27 -6.28 12.08
C MET A 29 -6.40 -6.55 13.08
N LEU A 30 -6.78 -7.81 13.21
CA LEU A 30 -7.91 -8.25 14.03
C LEU A 30 -7.48 -8.58 15.46
N THR A 31 -8.17 -8.02 16.45
CA THR A 31 -8.02 -8.39 17.86
C THR A 31 -9.14 -9.30 18.37
N LYS A 32 -10.26 -9.36 17.66
CA LYS A 32 -11.42 -10.21 18.01
C LYS A 32 -12.14 -10.70 16.74
N LYS A 33 -12.72 -11.90 16.80
CA LYS A 33 -13.46 -12.51 15.69
C LYS A 33 -14.72 -11.73 15.30
N ALA A 34 -15.32 -11.01 16.26
CA ALA A 34 -16.51 -10.19 16.01
C ALA A 34 -16.26 -9.02 15.02
N ASP A 35 -15.01 -8.63 14.81
CA ASP A 35 -14.65 -7.57 13.84
C ASP A 35 -14.63 -8.06 12.39
N ILE A 36 -14.83 -9.35 12.13
CA ILE A 36 -14.90 -9.91 10.78
C ILE A 36 -16.28 -9.60 10.20
N PRO A 37 -16.36 -8.85 9.08
CA PRO A 37 -17.63 -8.53 8.45
C PRO A 37 -18.34 -9.79 7.94
N ALA A 38 -19.66 -9.74 7.93
CA ALA A 38 -20.46 -10.77 7.28
C ALA A 38 -20.07 -10.85 5.78
N GLY A 39 -19.92 -12.08 5.27
CA GLY A 39 -19.51 -12.32 3.88
C GLY A 39 -18.00 -12.24 3.61
N ALA A 40 -17.17 -11.92 4.60
CA ALA A 40 -15.73 -12.06 4.45
C ALA A 40 -15.33 -13.53 4.29
N LEU A 41 -14.56 -13.83 3.24
CA LEU A 41 -14.07 -15.19 2.97
C LEU A 41 -13.04 -15.60 4.03
N ARG A 42 -13.25 -16.75 4.64
CA ARG A 42 -12.32 -17.46 5.53
C ARG A 42 -11.77 -18.67 4.77
N PRO A 43 -10.54 -18.63 4.21
CA PRO A 43 -10.04 -19.63 3.27
C PRO A 43 -10.18 -21.06 3.78
N LYS A 44 -9.72 -21.36 4.98
CA LYS A 44 -9.80 -22.71 5.55
C LYS A 44 -11.22 -23.12 5.89
N LYS A 45 -12.01 -22.22 6.46
CA LYS A 45 -13.39 -22.50 6.87
C LYS A 45 -14.31 -22.73 5.67
N ASP A 46 -14.24 -21.80 4.68
CA ASP A 46 -15.25 -21.71 3.63
C ASP A 46 -14.85 -22.47 2.37
N ARG A 47 -13.52 -22.62 2.12
CA ARG A 47 -12.98 -23.23 0.89
C ARG A 47 -12.08 -24.43 1.11
N LYS A 48 -11.79 -24.79 2.37
CA LYS A 48 -10.95 -25.96 2.75
C LYS A 48 -9.50 -25.90 2.27
N TYR A 49 -8.97 -24.69 1.95
CA TYR A 49 -7.58 -24.50 1.60
C TYR A 49 -6.94 -23.40 2.47
N HIS A 50 -5.62 -23.29 2.42
CA HIS A 50 -4.85 -22.24 3.06
C HIS A 50 -4.35 -21.25 2.03
N LEU A 51 -4.18 -19.98 2.41
CA LEU A 51 -3.57 -18.96 1.57
C LEU A 51 -2.27 -18.42 2.18
N ALA A 52 -1.32 -18.10 1.33
CA ALA A 52 -0.27 -17.17 1.72
C ALA A 52 -0.87 -15.74 1.78
N GLN A 53 -0.28 -14.86 2.57
CA GLN A 53 -0.80 -13.48 2.70
C GLN A 53 -0.77 -12.72 1.37
N CYS A 54 0.27 -12.91 0.55
CA CYS A 54 0.36 -12.32 -0.79
C CYS A 54 -0.82 -12.78 -1.69
N GLN A 55 -1.24 -14.05 -1.61
CA GLN A 55 -2.41 -14.54 -2.33
C GLN A 55 -3.72 -13.88 -1.85
N ALA A 56 -3.88 -13.64 -0.55
CA ALA A 56 -5.04 -12.91 -0.03
C ALA A 56 -5.05 -11.46 -0.56
N PHE A 57 -3.90 -10.79 -0.64
CA PHE A 57 -3.81 -9.47 -1.27
C PHE A 57 -4.14 -9.52 -2.75
N ALA A 58 -3.67 -10.54 -3.49
CA ALA A 58 -4.00 -10.70 -4.91
C ALA A 58 -5.50 -10.87 -5.14
N MET A 59 -6.17 -11.74 -4.39
CA MET A 59 -7.63 -11.92 -4.47
C MET A 59 -8.36 -10.63 -4.09
N THR A 60 -7.89 -9.91 -3.07
CA THR A 60 -8.49 -8.64 -2.69
C THR A 60 -8.38 -7.60 -3.79
N ARG A 61 -7.18 -7.39 -4.34
CA ARG A 61 -6.94 -6.32 -5.31
C ARG A 61 -7.45 -6.63 -6.71
N ARG A 62 -7.45 -7.91 -7.14
CA ARG A 62 -7.82 -8.35 -8.49
C ARG A 62 -9.26 -8.86 -8.59
N GLU A 63 -9.70 -9.64 -7.59
CA GLU A 63 -11.02 -10.26 -7.58
C GLU A 63 -12.03 -9.49 -6.72
N ARG A 64 -11.57 -8.41 -6.05
CA ARG A 64 -12.37 -7.57 -5.15
C ARG A 64 -12.96 -8.33 -3.96
N ALA A 65 -12.29 -9.38 -3.52
CA ALA A 65 -12.72 -10.17 -2.38
C ALA A 65 -12.39 -9.48 -1.04
N THR A 66 -13.30 -9.59 -0.08
CA THR A 66 -13.02 -9.31 1.34
C THR A 66 -12.59 -10.61 1.99
N ILE A 67 -11.37 -10.64 2.55
CA ILE A 67 -10.76 -11.87 3.10
C ILE A 67 -10.33 -11.64 4.52
N ALA A 68 -10.74 -12.53 5.41
CA ALA A 68 -10.27 -12.58 6.79
C ALA A 68 -9.44 -13.84 6.99
N MET A 69 -8.20 -13.68 7.42
CA MET A 69 -7.30 -14.79 7.72
C MET A 69 -6.97 -14.81 9.22
N LEU A 70 -7.39 -15.85 9.90
CA LEU A 70 -6.91 -16.18 11.24
C LEU A 70 -5.74 -17.16 11.13
N LYS A 71 -5.12 -17.52 12.27
CA LYS A 71 -3.95 -18.41 12.31
C LYS A 71 -4.11 -19.66 11.45
N GLU A 72 -5.25 -20.29 11.49
CA GLU A 72 -5.55 -21.54 10.77
C GLU A 72 -5.73 -21.37 9.25
N ASP A 73 -5.89 -20.15 8.77
CA ASP A 73 -6.09 -19.87 7.34
C ASP A 73 -4.76 -19.70 6.58
N HIS A 74 -3.67 -19.43 7.31
CA HIS A 74 -2.36 -19.13 6.70
C HIS A 74 -1.61 -20.36 6.23
N TRP A 75 -1.08 -20.29 5.02
CA TRP A 75 -0.12 -21.24 4.47
C TRP A 75 1.34 -20.85 4.78
N CYS A 76 1.66 -19.55 4.80
CA CYS A 76 3.01 -19.05 4.93
C CYS A 76 3.37 -18.76 6.40
N PRO A 77 4.38 -19.40 6.99
CA PRO A 77 4.78 -19.15 8.38
C PRO A 77 5.38 -17.75 8.59
N ALA A 78 6.01 -17.17 7.57
CA ALA A 78 6.65 -15.86 7.68
C ALA A 78 5.62 -14.76 8.04
N ALA A 79 4.43 -14.77 7.42
CA ALA A 79 3.37 -13.84 7.75
C ALA A 79 2.82 -14.09 9.17
N LEU A 80 2.64 -15.35 9.57
CA LEU A 80 2.20 -15.70 10.93
C LEU A 80 3.15 -15.16 12.01
N MET A 81 4.46 -15.31 11.80
CA MET A 81 5.48 -14.79 12.71
C MET A 81 5.46 -13.25 12.74
N ALA A 82 5.48 -12.62 11.57
CA ALA A 82 5.50 -11.17 11.47
C ALA A 82 4.27 -10.51 12.10
N TYR A 83 3.10 -11.13 11.95
CA TYR A 83 1.86 -10.65 12.57
C TYR A 83 1.72 -11.02 14.05
N GLY A 84 2.69 -11.71 14.63
CA GLY A 84 2.64 -12.13 16.03
C GLY A 84 1.53 -13.14 16.34
N MET A 85 1.06 -13.90 15.35
CA MET A 85 0.03 -14.93 15.53
C MET A 85 0.58 -16.26 16.04
N VAL A 86 1.89 -16.45 15.92
CA VAL A 86 2.64 -17.59 16.48
C VAL A 86 3.87 -17.06 17.20
N PRO A 87 4.40 -17.79 18.20
CA PRO A 87 5.66 -17.43 18.82
C PRO A 87 6.78 -17.61 17.82
N LEU A 88 7.84 -16.83 17.97
CA LEU A 88 9.07 -17.06 17.20
C LEU A 88 9.68 -18.39 17.62
N PRO A 89 10.27 -19.16 16.70
CA PRO A 89 11.01 -20.37 17.04
C PRO A 89 12.12 -20.08 18.06
N GLU A 90 12.42 -21.07 18.89
CA GLU A 90 13.50 -20.98 19.89
C GLU A 90 14.83 -20.65 19.21
N GLY A 91 15.59 -19.71 19.77
CA GLY A 91 16.85 -19.23 19.18
C GLY A 91 16.68 -18.23 18.04
N MET A 92 15.48 -18.00 17.54
CA MET A 92 15.21 -17.00 16.52
C MET A 92 15.02 -15.62 17.17
N ASN A 93 16.04 -14.77 17.07
CA ASN A 93 15.96 -13.40 17.55
C ASN A 93 15.48 -12.48 16.43
N PRO A 94 14.36 -11.74 16.58
CA PRO A 94 13.87 -10.80 15.57
C PRO A 94 14.91 -9.76 15.17
N THR A 95 15.79 -9.35 16.12
CA THR A 95 16.85 -8.39 15.86
C THR A 95 18.03 -8.97 15.10
N ARG A 96 18.21 -10.29 15.11
CA ARG A 96 19.27 -11.00 14.36
C ARG A 96 18.81 -11.51 12.99
N MET A 97 17.52 -11.76 12.84
CA MET A 97 16.89 -11.97 11.53
C MET A 97 16.52 -10.61 10.93
N HIS A 98 17.49 -9.72 10.91
CA HIS A 98 17.30 -8.47 10.18
C HIS A 98 16.94 -8.83 8.72
N PRO A 99 15.82 -8.35 8.24
CA PRO A 99 15.07 -7.18 8.70
C PRO A 99 13.62 -7.48 9.17
N TYR A 100 13.39 -8.56 9.90
CA TYR A 100 12.05 -8.96 10.30
C TYR A 100 11.52 -8.11 11.46
N GLU A 101 10.61 -7.19 11.13
CA GLU A 101 9.77 -6.55 12.13
C GLU A 101 8.56 -7.42 12.39
N CYS A 102 8.25 -7.64 13.66
CA CYS A 102 7.13 -8.46 14.07
C CYS A 102 6.28 -7.72 15.12
N PHE A 103 4.98 -7.92 15.08
CA PHE A 103 4.13 -7.55 16.21
C PHE A 103 4.39 -8.47 17.41
N SER A 104 4.14 -7.96 18.61
CA SER A 104 4.19 -8.79 19.84
C SER A 104 3.26 -9.98 19.72
N TYR A 105 3.75 -11.16 20.13
CA TYR A 105 2.98 -12.39 20.10
C TYR A 105 1.68 -12.24 20.89
N GLY A 106 0.59 -12.71 20.30
CA GLY A 106 -0.75 -12.66 20.91
C GLY A 106 -1.47 -11.31 20.82
N LYS A 107 -0.82 -10.25 20.26
CA LYS A 107 -1.49 -8.95 20.08
C LYS A 107 -2.65 -9.02 19.09
N TYR A 108 -2.48 -9.78 18.02
CA TYR A 108 -3.47 -9.94 16.96
C TYR A 108 -3.81 -11.40 16.73
N ILE A 109 -5.07 -11.66 16.39
CA ILE A 109 -5.59 -13.00 16.10
C ILE A 109 -5.74 -13.27 14.61
N GLY A 110 -5.65 -12.24 13.77
CA GLY A 110 -5.86 -12.34 12.34
C GLY A 110 -5.64 -11.04 11.61
N ILE A 111 -5.85 -11.10 10.31
CA ILE A 111 -5.78 -9.97 9.37
C ILE A 111 -7.03 -9.96 8.49
N LEU A 112 -7.55 -8.79 8.21
CA LEU A 112 -8.69 -8.55 7.35
C LEU A 112 -8.26 -7.66 6.20
N THR A 113 -8.61 -8.04 4.96
CA THR A 113 -8.33 -7.29 3.75
C THR A 113 -9.58 -7.10 2.92
N ALA A 114 -9.73 -5.93 2.31
CA ALA A 114 -10.80 -5.61 1.38
C ALA A 114 -10.31 -4.58 0.35
N PRO A 115 -10.95 -4.49 -0.84
CA PRO A 115 -10.72 -3.34 -1.71
C PRO A 115 -11.08 -2.06 -0.94
N LEU A 116 -10.20 -1.05 -0.97
CA LEU A 116 -10.37 0.15 -0.16
C LEU A 116 -11.71 0.83 -0.40
N LYS A 117 -12.16 0.89 -1.66
CA LYS A 117 -13.42 1.55 -2.03
C LYS A 117 -14.69 0.86 -1.54
N THR A 118 -14.60 -0.39 -1.10
CA THR A 118 -15.76 -1.18 -0.60
C THR A 118 -15.52 -1.74 0.80
N ALA A 119 -14.42 -1.35 1.45
CA ALA A 119 -14.12 -1.82 2.79
C ALA A 119 -15.21 -1.40 3.79
N ALA A 120 -15.72 -2.38 4.55
CA ALA A 120 -16.72 -2.16 5.61
C ALA A 120 -16.08 -1.87 6.97
N PHE A 121 -14.80 -1.53 7.00
CA PHE A 121 -14.01 -1.27 8.21
C PHE A 121 -13.03 -0.13 7.99
N LYS A 122 -12.59 0.50 9.08
CA LYS A 122 -11.47 1.46 9.04
C LYS A 122 -10.17 0.67 8.92
N PRO A 123 -9.36 0.92 7.88
CA PRO A 123 -8.07 0.27 7.76
C PRO A 123 -7.05 0.79 8.78
N ASP A 124 -6.07 -0.02 9.10
CA ASP A 124 -4.84 0.38 9.81
C ASP A 124 -3.77 0.83 8.79
N VAL A 125 -3.72 0.13 7.65
CA VAL A 125 -2.78 0.39 6.54
C VAL A 125 -3.53 0.27 5.22
N VAL A 126 -3.09 1.04 4.23
CA VAL A 126 -3.49 0.88 2.82
C VAL A 126 -2.27 0.51 2.00
N ILE A 127 -2.41 -0.52 1.15
CA ILE A 127 -1.36 -0.97 0.24
C ILE A 127 -1.81 -0.69 -1.20
N ILE A 128 -0.95 -0.02 -1.96
CA ILE A 128 -1.18 0.31 -3.36
C ILE A 128 -0.13 -0.41 -4.19
N TYR A 129 -0.56 -1.33 -5.06
CA TYR A 129 0.30 -1.91 -6.08
C TYR A 129 0.30 -0.98 -7.28
N SER A 130 1.46 -0.51 -7.67
CA SER A 130 1.64 0.52 -8.68
C SER A 130 2.86 0.24 -9.56
N ASN A 131 2.81 0.63 -10.82
CA ASN A 131 4.01 0.68 -11.63
C ASN A 131 4.89 1.88 -11.22
N THR A 132 6.11 1.95 -11.74
CA THR A 132 7.06 2.99 -11.38
C THR A 132 6.55 4.41 -11.68
N SER A 133 5.76 4.60 -12.73
CA SER A 133 5.20 5.90 -13.10
C SER A 133 4.07 6.34 -12.17
N GLN A 134 3.22 5.40 -11.75
CA GLN A 134 2.18 5.64 -10.75
C GLN A 134 2.81 5.90 -9.37
N LEU A 135 3.84 5.12 -8.99
CA LEU A 135 4.60 5.32 -7.75
C LEU A 135 5.26 6.70 -7.73
N ARG A 136 5.87 7.14 -8.84
CA ARG A 136 6.42 8.49 -8.97
C ARG A 136 5.36 9.55 -8.65
N SER A 137 4.15 9.41 -9.18
CA SER A 137 3.06 10.36 -8.91
C SER A 137 2.67 10.37 -7.42
N LEU A 138 2.62 9.20 -6.77
CA LEU A 138 2.40 9.09 -5.33
C LEU A 138 3.51 9.79 -4.53
N LEU A 139 4.78 9.58 -4.89
CA LEU A 139 5.92 10.16 -4.19
C LEU A 139 6.01 11.68 -4.38
N LEU A 140 5.71 12.18 -5.57
CA LEU A 140 5.72 13.61 -5.85
C LEU A 140 4.57 14.36 -5.15
N SER A 141 3.47 13.68 -4.84
CA SER A 141 2.32 14.29 -4.17
C SER A 141 2.58 14.78 -2.74
N PHE A 142 3.70 14.38 -2.13
CA PHE A 142 4.10 14.83 -0.79
C PHE A 142 4.63 16.25 -0.72
N GLY A 143 5.03 16.83 -1.85
CA GLY A 143 5.95 17.97 -1.91
C GLY A 143 5.35 19.35 -1.62
N HIS A 144 4.20 19.48 -0.94
CA HIS A 144 3.61 20.81 -0.78
C HIS A 144 3.99 21.56 0.51
N ASP A 145 4.13 20.86 1.62
CA ASP A 145 4.39 21.52 2.90
C ASP A 145 5.71 21.04 3.54
N GLU A 146 6.00 19.76 3.43
CA GLU A 146 7.25 19.13 3.88
C GLU A 146 7.54 17.93 2.97
N ILE A 147 8.81 17.72 2.60
CA ILE A 147 9.22 16.50 1.89
C ILE A 147 9.30 15.37 2.94
N PRO A 148 8.30 14.47 3.01
CA PRO A 148 8.34 13.42 4.00
C PRO A 148 9.42 12.41 3.67
N GLN A 149 10.00 11.83 4.69
CA GLN A 149 10.90 10.71 4.51
C GLN A 149 10.13 9.51 3.97
N VAL A 150 10.51 9.04 2.78
CA VAL A 150 10.05 7.79 2.20
C VAL A 150 11.11 6.73 2.45
N ASN A 151 10.70 5.61 3.00
CA ASN A 151 11.58 4.50 3.31
C ASN A 151 11.36 3.34 2.34
N GLY A 152 12.36 2.47 2.18
CA GLY A 152 12.29 1.30 1.33
C GLY A 152 12.52 0.00 2.10
N ARG A 153 11.89 -1.09 1.62
CA ARG A 153 12.12 -2.47 2.05
C ARG A 153 12.30 -3.37 0.84
N PHE A 154 13.40 -4.13 0.83
CA PHE A 154 13.84 -4.92 -0.33
C PHE A 154 14.06 -6.40 0.01
N PHE A 155 13.58 -6.85 1.17
CA PHE A 155 13.71 -8.22 1.64
C PHE A 155 12.36 -8.88 1.89
N PRO A 156 12.23 -10.21 1.69
CA PRO A 156 11.03 -10.95 2.05
C PRO A 156 10.82 -10.98 3.58
N PRO A 157 9.56 -11.11 4.04
CA PRO A 157 8.33 -11.21 3.26
C PRO A 157 7.71 -9.83 3.00
N SER A 158 7.65 -9.44 1.73
CA SER A 158 7.12 -8.12 1.31
C SER A 158 5.69 -7.86 1.80
N CYS A 159 4.81 -8.86 1.68
CA CYS A 159 3.43 -8.76 2.14
C CYS A 159 3.30 -8.49 3.65
N ALA A 160 4.20 -9.03 4.47
CA ALA A 160 4.20 -8.76 5.91
C ALA A 160 4.78 -7.37 6.21
N HIS A 161 5.87 -6.98 5.55
CA HIS A 161 6.46 -5.66 5.71
C HIS A 161 5.51 -4.54 5.31
N ALA A 162 4.70 -4.74 4.28
CA ALA A 162 3.69 -3.78 3.86
C ALA A 162 2.62 -3.49 4.93
N VAL A 163 2.50 -4.32 5.94
CA VAL A 163 1.56 -4.14 7.07
C VAL A 163 2.30 -3.74 8.34
N VAL A 164 3.27 -4.56 8.74
CA VAL A 164 3.92 -4.44 10.06
C VAL A 164 4.75 -3.16 10.15
N THR A 165 5.54 -2.87 9.12
CA THR A 165 6.46 -1.73 9.15
C THR A 165 5.76 -0.37 9.27
N PRO A 166 4.74 -0.03 8.42
CA PRO A 166 4.03 1.23 8.58
C PRO A 166 3.24 1.32 9.88
N MET A 167 2.76 0.20 10.44
CA MET A 167 2.06 0.21 11.73
C MET A 167 2.99 0.39 12.94
N LEU A 168 4.24 -0.06 12.86
CA LEU A 168 5.21 0.08 13.95
C LEU A 168 6.00 1.40 13.89
N LYS A 169 6.33 1.85 12.68
CA LYS A 169 7.23 3.00 12.47
C LYS A 169 6.54 4.23 11.90
N GLY A 170 5.31 4.07 11.45
CA GLY A 170 4.64 5.14 10.69
C GLY A 170 5.31 5.40 9.34
N GLY A 171 5.04 6.56 8.76
CA GLY A 171 5.67 7.00 7.51
C GLY A 171 5.14 6.29 6.25
N TYR A 172 5.79 6.60 5.13
CA TYR A 172 5.48 6.04 3.82
C TYR A 172 6.55 5.03 3.44
N TRP A 173 6.13 3.89 2.87
CA TRP A 173 7.03 2.78 2.59
C TRP A 173 6.88 2.29 1.16
N VAL A 174 7.99 2.24 0.43
CA VAL A 174 8.11 1.55 -0.86
C VAL A 174 8.70 0.17 -0.59
N ILE A 175 8.00 -0.85 -1.04
CA ILE A 175 8.37 -2.24 -0.78
C ILE A 175 8.50 -2.97 -2.11
N LEU A 176 9.66 -3.57 -2.32
CA LEU A 176 9.88 -4.42 -3.48
C LEU A 176 9.15 -5.75 -3.29
N PRO A 177 8.27 -6.14 -4.23
CA PRO A 177 7.65 -7.45 -4.20
C PRO A 177 8.70 -8.56 -4.15
N ASP A 178 8.50 -9.52 -3.27
CA ASP A 178 9.38 -10.68 -3.15
C ASP A 178 8.98 -11.81 -4.12
N PRO A 179 9.79 -12.89 -4.26
CA PRO A 179 9.44 -14.00 -5.14
C PRO A 179 8.05 -14.60 -4.89
N GLY A 180 7.52 -14.50 -3.67
CA GLY A 180 6.19 -14.98 -3.33
C GLY A 180 5.07 -14.17 -3.99
N GLU A 181 5.26 -12.87 -4.14
CA GLU A 181 4.33 -12.00 -4.85
C GLU A 181 4.24 -12.36 -6.33
N TYR A 182 5.37 -12.66 -6.98
CA TYR A 182 5.40 -13.06 -8.39
C TYR A 182 4.87 -14.48 -8.60
N GLN A 183 5.36 -15.43 -7.82
CA GLN A 183 5.05 -16.85 -8.02
C GLN A 183 3.61 -17.22 -7.63
N ARG A 184 3.03 -16.55 -6.63
CA ARG A 184 1.76 -16.94 -6.02
C ARG A 184 0.67 -15.88 -6.07
N ALA A 185 1.03 -14.61 -6.26
CA ALA A 185 0.11 -13.50 -6.10
C ALA A 185 -0.03 -12.62 -7.35
N LEU A 186 0.43 -13.11 -8.50
CA LEU A 186 0.26 -12.45 -9.78
C LEU A 186 0.74 -10.99 -9.80
N CYS A 187 1.84 -10.70 -9.09
CA CYS A 187 2.47 -9.41 -9.16
C CYS A 187 3.14 -9.24 -10.54
N ASP A 188 2.91 -8.13 -11.21
CA ASP A 188 3.57 -7.83 -12.48
C ASP A 188 5.01 -7.38 -12.24
N GLU A 189 5.94 -7.65 -13.17
CA GLU A 189 7.36 -7.32 -13.05
C GLU A 189 7.64 -5.83 -12.81
N GLY A 190 6.79 -4.96 -13.31
CA GLY A 190 6.89 -3.51 -13.11
C GLY A 190 6.13 -2.98 -11.89
N GLU A 191 5.52 -3.84 -11.07
CA GLU A 191 4.77 -3.41 -9.89
C GLU A 191 5.68 -3.23 -8.66
N MET A 192 5.39 -2.17 -7.91
CA MET A 192 5.93 -1.89 -6.59
C MET A 192 4.78 -1.78 -5.60
N MET A 193 5.01 -2.16 -4.35
CA MET A 193 4.05 -1.96 -3.27
C MET A 193 4.35 -0.64 -2.58
N PHE A 194 3.35 0.23 -2.48
CA PHE A 194 3.40 1.42 -1.65
C PHE A 194 2.46 1.25 -0.47
N ALA A 195 3.02 1.27 0.74
CA ALA A 195 2.27 1.08 1.98
C ALA A 195 2.22 2.38 2.78
N VAL A 196 1.02 2.75 3.21
CA VAL A 196 0.75 3.99 3.93
C VAL A 196 -0.15 3.73 5.13
N PRO A 197 0.18 4.25 6.34
CA PRO A 197 -0.75 4.27 7.46
C PRO A 197 -2.04 4.97 7.06
N ALA A 198 -3.18 4.38 7.39
CA ALA A 198 -4.47 4.84 6.89
C ALA A 198 -4.76 6.32 7.22
N GLU A 199 -4.32 6.78 8.38
CA GLU A 199 -4.52 8.18 8.79
C GLU A 199 -3.82 9.21 7.89
N LYS A 200 -2.79 8.79 7.15
CA LYS A 200 -2.05 9.67 6.23
C LYS A 200 -2.64 9.71 4.82
N LEU A 201 -3.54 8.79 4.50
CA LEU A 201 -4.10 8.66 3.16
C LEU A 201 -4.89 9.90 2.67
N PRO A 202 -5.71 10.57 3.50
CA PRO A 202 -6.40 11.80 3.06
C PRO A 202 -5.43 12.91 2.64
N GLY A 203 -4.33 13.09 3.37
CA GLY A 203 -3.29 14.07 3.03
C GLY A 203 -2.59 13.75 1.70
N LEU A 204 -2.30 12.46 1.47
CA LEU A 204 -1.75 11.99 0.20
C LEU A 204 -2.64 12.35 -1.00
N LEU A 205 -3.95 12.19 -0.86
CA LEU A 205 -4.90 12.55 -1.92
C LEU A 205 -4.98 14.05 -2.17
N VAL A 206 -4.92 14.86 -1.13
CA VAL A 206 -4.85 16.32 -1.29
C VAL A 206 -3.63 16.70 -2.14
N GLY A 207 -2.47 16.11 -1.85
CA GLY A 207 -1.26 16.30 -2.64
C GLY A 207 -1.39 15.85 -4.09
N LEU A 208 -1.97 14.67 -4.33
CA LEU A 208 -2.20 14.15 -5.69
C LEU A 208 -3.11 15.06 -6.52
N ASN A 209 -4.18 15.59 -5.92
CA ASN A 209 -5.09 16.52 -6.60
C ASN A 209 -4.38 17.84 -6.93
N LYS A 210 -3.62 18.42 -6.00
CA LYS A 210 -2.82 19.64 -6.26
C LYS A 210 -1.83 19.44 -7.40
N PHE A 211 -1.13 18.29 -7.43
CA PHE A 211 -0.22 17.95 -8.53
C PHE A 211 -0.97 17.84 -9.87
N GLN A 212 -2.15 17.27 -9.85
CA GLN A 212 -3.01 17.17 -11.04
C GLN A 212 -3.41 18.57 -11.56
N GLU A 213 -3.78 19.48 -10.68
CA GLU A 213 -4.12 20.88 -11.01
C GLU A 213 -2.93 21.64 -11.60
N GLN A 214 -1.70 21.30 -11.18
CA GLN A 214 -0.46 21.89 -11.70
C GLN A 214 0.02 21.27 -13.03
N GLY A 215 -0.73 20.34 -13.61
CA GLY A 215 -0.39 19.70 -14.88
C GLY A 215 0.56 18.50 -14.79
N PHE A 216 0.91 18.05 -13.57
CA PHE A 216 1.75 16.87 -13.34
C PHE A 216 0.96 15.57 -13.13
N ALA A 217 -0.29 15.53 -13.57
CA ALA A 217 -1.10 14.35 -13.45
C ALA A 217 -0.48 13.15 -14.17
N TYR A 218 -0.67 11.95 -13.61
CA TYR A 218 -0.24 10.71 -14.23
C TYR A 218 -0.70 10.57 -15.70
N ARG A 219 -1.88 11.11 -16.02
CA ARG A 219 -2.47 11.11 -17.37
C ARG A 219 -1.80 12.06 -18.35
N ASN A 220 -1.06 13.05 -17.88
CA ASN A 220 -0.45 14.10 -18.69
C ASN A 220 1.00 13.75 -19.07
N ASN A 221 1.40 12.50 -18.99
CA ASN A 221 2.72 12.05 -19.41
C ASN A 221 2.78 12.01 -20.94
N TYR A 222 3.39 13.02 -21.55
CA TYR A 222 3.72 13.03 -22.96
C TYR A 222 5.08 12.36 -23.17
N TYR A 223 5.13 11.39 -24.08
CA TYR A 223 6.33 10.59 -24.37
C TYR A 223 6.96 11.00 -25.68
N PHE A 224 7.43 12.22 -25.77
CA PHE A 224 8.22 12.64 -26.94
C PHE A 224 9.36 13.54 -26.48
N MET A 225 10.49 13.40 -27.15
CA MET A 225 11.64 14.24 -26.93
C MET A 225 11.52 15.45 -27.87
N GLN A 226 11.32 16.62 -27.30
CA GLN A 226 11.15 17.87 -28.03
C GLN A 226 11.95 18.96 -27.30
N GLY A 227 12.73 19.74 -28.08
CA GLY A 227 13.29 21.00 -27.60
C GLY A 227 12.16 21.99 -27.28
N ASP A 228 12.41 22.92 -26.40
CA ASP A 228 11.43 23.94 -25.97
C ASP A 228 10.08 23.35 -25.54
N PHE A 229 10.16 22.24 -24.80
CA PHE A 229 8.99 21.65 -24.20
C PHE A 229 8.24 22.68 -23.32
N PRO A 230 6.90 22.77 -23.39
CA PRO A 230 6.15 23.76 -22.62
C PRO A 230 6.50 23.73 -21.15
N ARG A 231 6.98 24.86 -20.63
CA ARG A 231 7.36 24.98 -19.21
C ARG A 231 6.12 25.06 -18.32
N PRO A 232 6.07 24.32 -17.20
CA PRO A 232 5.10 24.54 -16.14
C PRO A 232 5.14 25.99 -15.64
N ASP A 233 3.99 26.52 -15.14
CA ASP A 233 3.91 27.93 -14.75
C ASP A 233 4.87 28.32 -13.63
N PHE A 234 5.15 27.40 -12.71
CA PHE A 234 6.13 27.67 -11.65
C PHE A 234 7.57 27.79 -12.21
N TYR A 235 7.93 27.06 -13.28
CA TYR A 235 9.22 27.25 -13.97
C TYR A 235 9.26 28.61 -14.65
N LYS A 236 8.18 29.01 -15.32
CA LYS A 236 8.11 30.35 -15.96
C LYS A 236 8.37 31.44 -14.93
N LYS A 237 7.77 31.32 -13.72
CA LYS A 237 8.02 32.25 -12.64
C LYS A 237 9.48 32.26 -12.19
N MET A 238 10.10 31.09 -12.01
CA MET A 238 11.52 30.97 -11.63
C MET A 238 12.43 31.62 -12.68
N PHE A 239 12.18 31.34 -13.98
CA PHE A 239 12.95 31.94 -15.06
C PHE A 239 12.80 33.46 -15.09
N LYS A 240 11.60 33.98 -14.82
CA LYS A 240 11.36 35.40 -14.65
C LYS A 240 12.15 35.99 -13.48
N ASP A 241 12.08 35.35 -12.33
CA ASP A 241 12.80 35.81 -11.12
C ASP A 241 14.31 35.81 -11.32
N TRP A 242 14.83 34.98 -12.22
CA TRP A 242 16.26 34.93 -12.58
C TRP A 242 16.64 35.84 -13.77
N GLY A 243 15.68 36.55 -14.38
CA GLY A 243 15.91 37.37 -15.59
C GLY A 243 16.22 36.53 -16.83
N LEU A 244 15.70 35.30 -16.92
CA LEU A 244 15.89 34.36 -18.03
C LEU A 244 14.59 34.13 -18.83
N GLU A 245 13.79 35.18 -18.98
CA GLU A 245 12.45 35.07 -19.61
C GLU A 245 12.49 34.72 -21.09
N ASP A 246 13.58 35.05 -21.77
CA ASP A 246 13.79 34.87 -23.22
C ASP A 246 14.48 33.55 -23.59
N TYR A 247 14.62 32.60 -22.63
CA TYR A 247 15.26 31.32 -22.83
C TYR A 247 14.25 30.16 -22.79
#